data_910b829780ebf93db712586d692db4f6
#
_entry.id   910b829780ebf93db712586d692db4f6
#
_cell.length_a   1.000
_cell.length_b   1.000
_cell.length_c   1.000
_cell.angle_alpha   90.00
_cell.angle_beta   90.00
_cell.angle_gamma   90.00
#
_symmetry.space_group_name_H-M   'P 1'
#
loop_
_entity.id
_entity.type
_entity.pdbx_description
1 polymer ?
#
loop_
_entity_poly.entity_id
_entity_poly.type
_entity_poly.pdbx_seq_one_letter_code
_entity_poly.pdbx_strand_id
1 'polypeptide(L)'
;MAARTTARTLLAGAVALLLLCGCVVTVADPEPEERTFTPGSDRLTIVVDNGDLDVSPAQTNEILVKRWVSGRSVLGGPNATWELNGETLSLLSECDQESACHARYQVLIPEGISLTVEGGDGRVEATAFGKPLTISTDEGAVEVQRVSGPLTLSSEEGDLRAGGVRSRTLRADTGSGRIDVSFISAPDDARVTTEEGNATLELPDAAYDVDASGGGEVVTEVDTHEDSPHKIAAETDGGRIRLVPVD
;
A
#
# COMPACT_ATOMS: atom_id res chain seq x y z
N MET A 1 47.47 15.01 87.41
CA MET A 1 46.62 13.79 87.23
C MET A 1 45.82 14.04 85.96
N ALA A 2 46.19 13.38 84.86
CA ALA A 2 45.62 13.62 83.56
C ALA A 2 44.58 12.55 83.19
N ALA A 3 43.38 12.97 82.86
CA ALA A 3 42.31 12.09 82.33
C ALA A 3 42.28 12.22 80.81
N ARG A 4 42.57 11.11 80.14
CA ARG A 4 42.50 11.00 78.70
C ARG A 4 41.06 10.61 78.27
N THR A 5 40.39 11.46 77.51
CA THR A 5 39.09 11.19 76.92
C THR A 5 39.31 10.76 75.47
N THR A 6 38.98 9.54 75.15
CA THR A 6 39.00 8.97 73.78
C THR A 6 37.70 9.31 73.04
N ALA A 7 37.77 10.07 71.97
CA ALA A 7 36.69 10.34 71.06
C ALA A 7 36.53 9.17 70.04
N ARG A 8 35.36 8.57 70.02
CA ARG A 8 34.95 7.59 69.00
C ARG A 8 34.25 8.32 67.86
N THR A 9 34.90 8.38 66.70
CA THR A 9 34.31 8.86 65.44
C THR A 9 33.46 7.76 64.85
N LEU A 10 32.13 8.01 64.74
CA LEU A 10 31.19 7.21 63.98
C LEU A 10 31.19 7.68 62.53
N LEU A 11 31.68 6.84 61.61
CA LEU A 11 31.54 7.04 60.19
C LEU A 11 30.10 6.64 59.79
N ALA A 12 29.29 7.62 59.42
CA ALA A 12 28.01 7.41 58.79
C ALA A 12 28.21 7.27 57.28
N GLY A 13 28.08 6.05 56.76
CA GLY A 13 28.09 5.76 55.34
C GLY A 13 26.75 6.15 54.71
N ALA A 14 26.74 7.18 53.90
CA ALA A 14 25.61 7.53 53.07
C ALA A 14 25.62 6.68 51.80
N VAL A 15 24.75 5.72 51.68
CA VAL A 15 24.47 4.97 50.43
C VAL A 15 23.60 5.86 49.56
N ALA A 16 24.20 6.48 48.56
CA ALA A 16 23.45 7.20 47.51
C ALA A 16 22.81 6.17 46.56
N LEU A 17 21.51 5.96 46.68
CA LEU A 17 20.71 5.17 45.74
C LEU A 17 20.48 6.01 44.49
N LEU A 18 21.28 5.78 43.42
CA LEU A 18 21.07 6.34 42.13
C LEU A 18 19.85 5.67 41.48
N LEU A 19 18.69 6.33 41.59
CA LEU A 19 17.51 6.05 40.76
C LEU A 19 17.83 6.41 39.33
N LEU A 20 18.21 5.42 38.53
CA LEU A 20 18.21 5.51 37.07
C LEU A 20 16.75 5.63 36.61
N CYS A 21 16.26 6.86 36.52
CA CYS A 21 15.04 7.17 35.78
C CYS A 21 15.32 6.91 34.31
N GLY A 22 15.04 5.70 33.84
CA GLY A 22 15.03 5.39 32.42
C GLY A 22 13.94 6.22 31.78
N CYS A 23 14.29 7.33 31.14
CA CYS A 23 13.40 8.03 30.23
C CYS A 23 13.11 7.07 29.08
N VAL A 24 11.95 6.42 29.09
CA VAL A 24 11.38 5.81 27.91
C VAL A 24 11.00 6.97 27.00
N VAL A 25 11.88 7.27 26.04
CA VAL A 25 11.55 8.19 24.95
C VAL A 25 10.58 7.43 24.06
N THR A 26 9.28 7.62 24.28
CA THR A 26 8.29 7.26 23.27
C THR A 26 8.51 8.20 22.10
N VAL A 27 9.05 7.68 21.00
CA VAL A 27 9.07 8.39 19.73
C VAL A 27 7.60 8.51 19.32
N ALA A 28 7.02 9.68 19.54
CA ALA A 28 5.68 9.99 19.01
C ALA A 28 5.80 10.01 17.48
N ASP A 29 4.79 9.48 16.79
CA ASP A 29 4.69 9.65 15.35
C ASP A 29 4.76 11.15 15.03
N PRO A 30 5.49 11.56 13.98
CA PRO A 30 5.55 12.96 13.61
C PRO A 30 4.13 13.49 13.33
N GLU A 31 3.86 14.75 13.70
CA GLU A 31 2.60 15.38 13.33
C GLU A 31 2.52 15.47 11.79
N PRO A 32 1.35 15.16 11.19
CA PRO A 32 1.21 15.24 9.74
C PRO A 32 1.27 16.68 9.26
N GLU A 33 1.92 16.88 8.13
CA GLU A 33 1.79 18.10 7.36
C GLU A 33 0.63 17.93 6.37
N GLU A 34 -0.16 18.99 6.17
CA GLU A 34 -1.32 18.96 5.28
C GLU A 34 -1.20 20.01 4.17
N ARG A 35 -1.61 19.63 2.96
CA ARG A 35 -1.70 20.55 1.82
C ARG A 35 -2.87 20.19 0.92
N THR A 36 -3.53 21.20 0.39
CA THR A 36 -4.60 21.06 -0.59
C THR A 36 -4.16 21.53 -1.96
N PHE A 37 -4.71 20.88 -2.99
CA PHE A 37 -4.50 21.24 -4.39
C PHE A 37 -5.85 21.25 -5.11
N THR A 38 -5.99 22.14 -6.09
CA THR A 38 -7.18 22.20 -6.94
C THR A 38 -6.92 21.34 -8.19
N PRO A 39 -7.70 20.26 -8.43
CA PRO A 39 -7.54 19.45 -9.62
C PRO A 39 -7.85 20.25 -10.88
N GLY A 40 -7.07 20.03 -11.95
CA GLY A 40 -7.24 20.72 -13.22
C GLY A 40 -8.26 20.04 -14.16
N SER A 41 -8.59 18.74 -13.91
CA SER A 41 -9.46 17.94 -14.76
C SER A 41 -10.10 16.79 -13.94
N ASP A 42 -10.78 15.88 -14.63
CA ASP A 42 -11.32 14.61 -14.11
C ASP A 42 -10.31 13.46 -14.11
N ARG A 43 -9.03 13.75 -14.33
CA ARG A 43 -7.92 12.80 -14.29
C ARG A 43 -6.84 13.29 -13.35
N LEU A 44 -6.24 12.35 -12.64
CA LEU A 44 -5.11 12.60 -11.77
C LEU A 44 -4.10 11.46 -11.89
N THR A 45 -2.84 11.82 -12.03
CA THR A 45 -1.71 10.90 -11.86
C THR A 45 -1.00 11.24 -10.56
N ILE A 46 -0.83 10.26 -9.68
CA ILE A 46 0.01 10.39 -8.48
C ILE A 46 1.30 9.63 -8.73
N VAL A 47 2.41 10.33 -8.63
CA VAL A 47 3.76 9.73 -8.66
C VAL A 47 4.30 9.72 -7.24
N VAL A 48 4.55 8.53 -6.69
CA VAL A 48 5.14 8.35 -5.35
C VAL A 48 6.38 7.48 -5.47
N ASP A 49 7.56 8.02 -5.17
CA ASP A 49 8.83 7.32 -5.33
C ASP A 49 9.06 6.38 -4.14
N ASN A 50 9.41 6.91 -2.98
CA ASN A 50 9.69 6.13 -1.78
C ASN A 50 8.72 6.51 -0.66
N GLY A 51 7.73 5.67 -0.40
CA GLY A 51 6.77 5.90 0.67
C GLY A 51 5.45 5.19 0.45
N ASP A 52 4.76 4.93 1.55
CA ASP A 52 3.44 4.32 1.51
C ASP A 52 2.38 5.35 1.10
N LEU A 53 1.47 4.95 0.24
CA LEU A 53 0.34 5.76 -0.22
C LEU A 53 -0.98 5.10 0.17
N ASP A 54 -1.82 5.84 0.90
CA ASP A 54 -3.24 5.53 1.12
C ASP A 54 -4.08 6.55 0.34
N VAL A 55 -4.86 6.10 -0.64
CA VAL A 55 -5.67 6.98 -1.46
C VAL A 55 -7.13 6.55 -1.50
N SER A 56 -8.03 7.52 -1.35
CA SER A 56 -9.47 7.27 -1.42
C SER A 56 -10.24 8.47 -1.97
N PRO A 57 -11.38 8.23 -2.63
CA PRO A 57 -12.31 9.28 -3.02
C PRO A 57 -13.02 9.87 -1.79
N ALA A 58 -13.32 11.17 -1.87
CA ALA A 58 -14.06 11.89 -0.84
C ALA A 58 -15.02 12.92 -1.46
N GLN A 59 -16.04 13.32 -0.70
CA GLN A 59 -16.97 14.39 -1.09
C GLN A 59 -16.30 15.76 -0.94
N THR A 60 -15.36 16.04 -1.81
CA THR A 60 -14.56 17.27 -1.85
C THR A 60 -14.39 17.74 -3.28
N ASN A 61 -14.04 19.00 -3.48
CA ASN A 61 -13.63 19.57 -4.77
C ASN A 61 -12.11 19.76 -4.87
N GLU A 62 -11.37 19.44 -3.83
CA GLU A 62 -9.94 19.62 -3.73
C GLU A 62 -9.25 18.28 -3.45
N ILE A 63 -7.99 18.16 -3.83
CA ILE A 63 -7.11 17.06 -3.44
C ILE A 63 -6.48 17.45 -2.10
N LEU A 64 -6.76 16.68 -1.06
CA LEU A 64 -6.15 16.85 0.26
C LEU A 64 -5.04 15.84 0.45
N VAL A 65 -3.84 16.30 0.69
CA VAL A 65 -2.67 15.45 0.97
C VAL A 65 -2.23 15.67 2.40
N LYS A 66 -2.12 14.57 3.15
CA LYS A 66 -1.44 14.50 4.44
C LYS A 66 -0.18 13.68 4.28
N ARG A 67 0.92 14.14 4.86
CA ARG A 67 2.16 13.39 4.87
C ARG A 67 2.77 13.29 6.26
N TRP A 68 3.36 12.16 6.54
CA TRP A 68 4.19 11.92 7.72
C TRP A 68 5.57 11.56 7.21
N VAL A 69 6.57 12.31 7.63
CA VAL A 69 7.95 12.03 7.26
C VAL A 69 8.73 11.75 8.53
N SER A 70 9.29 10.56 8.64
CA SER A 70 10.14 10.15 9.75
C SER A 70 11.52 9.76 9.23
N GLY A 71 12.56 10.05 10.00
CA GLY A 71 13.91 9.68 9.64
C GLY A 71 14.95 10.50 10.40
N ARG A 72 16.19 10.05 10.35
CA ARG A 72 17.33 10.77 10.91
C ARG A 72 18.23 11.19 9.76
N SER A 73 18.47 12.48 9.63
CA SER A 73 19.51 13.03 8.76
C SER A 73 20.64 13.59 9.61
N VAL A 74 21.87 13.39 9.16
CA VAL A 74 23.06 13.91 9.85
C VAL A 74 23.25 15.40 9.56
N LEU A 75 22.74 15.90 8.43
CA LEU A 75 22.84 17.30 8.00
C LEU A 75 21.56 17.69 7.23
N GLY A 76 20.60 18.31 7.90
CA GLY A 76 19.31 18.68 7.32
C GLY A 76 18.23 17.61 7.55
N GLY A 77 16.95 17.96 7.58
CA GLY A 77 15.84 17.00 7.67
C GLY A 77 15.62 16.25 6.35
N PRO A 78 14.80 15.17 6.36
CA PRO A 78 14.39 14.51 5.12
C PRO A 78 13.72 15.55 4.22
N ASN A 79 14.17 15.61 2.95
CA ASN A 79 13.61 16.53 1.97
C ASN A 79 12.47 15.81 1.25
N ALA A 80 11.23 16.13 1.62
CA ALA A 80 10.07 15.61 0.93
C ALA A 80 9.34 16.73 0.20
N THR A 81 9.11 16.56 -1.08
CA THR A 81 8.42 17.51 -1.93
C THR A 81 7.05 17.01 -2.34
N TRP A 82 6.10 17.90 -2.48
CA TRP A 82 4.77 17.63 -3.01
C TRP A 82 4.33 18.78 -3.92
N GLU A 83 4.07 18.46 -5.16
CA GLU A 83 3.76 19.45 -6.18
C GLU A 83 2.70 18.91 -7.14
N LEU A 84 1.71 19.74 -7.47
CA LEU A 84 0.75 19.45 -8.53
C LEU A 84 1.10 20.25 -9.79
N ASN A 85 1.47 19.56 -10.85
CA ASN A 85 1.76 20.12 -12.16
C ASN A 85 0.76 19.58 -13.20
N GLY A 86 -0.23 20.40 -13.56
CA GLY A 86 -1.31 19.96 -14.45
C GLY A 86 -2.17 18.85 -13.81
N GLU A 87 -2.09 17.64 -14.35
CA GLU A 87 -2.79 16.45 -13.84
C GLU A 87 -1.90 15.55 -12.98
N THR A 88 -0.62 15.91 -12.75
CA THR A 88 0.35 15.08 -12.03
C THR A 88 0.66 15.66 -10.66
N LEU A 89 0.36 14.88 -9.62
CA LEU A 89 0.73 15.12 -8.23
C LEU A 89 1.98 14.30 -7.91
N SER A 90 3.11 14.97 -7.75
CA SER A 90 4.39 14.34 -7.39
C SER A 90 4.57 14.37 -5.88
N LEU A 91 4.77 13.20 -5.27
CA LEU A 91 5.01 12.97 -3.85
C LEU A 91 6.39 12.30 -3.72
N LEU A 92 7.45 13.13 -3.69
CA LEU A 92 8.82 12.63 -3.72
C LEU A 92 9.46 12.79 -2.35
N SER A 93 10.17 11.77 -1.89
CA SER A 93 10.98 11.81 -0.69
C SER A 93 12.43 11.53 -1.04
N GLU A 94 13.26 12.58 -1.02
CA GLU A 94 14.70 12.43 -1.19
C GLU A 94 15.33 12.11 0.16
N CYS A 95 15.79 10.90 0.30
CA CYS A 95 16.55 10.44 1.44
C CYS A 95 17.98 10.18 1.02
N ASP A 96 18.96 10.76 1.72
CA ASP A 96 20.36 10.42 1.51
C ASP A 96 20.56 8.91 1.78
N GLN A 97 21.40 8.25 0.99
CA GLN A 97 21.67 6.80 1.08
C GLN A 97 22.11 6.28 2.47
N GLU A 98 22.48 7.17 3.38
CA GLU A 98 22.83 6.86 4.78
C GLU A 98 21.69 7.13 5.78
N SER A 99 20.55 7.61 5.30
CA SER A 99 19.41 8.03 6.12
C SER A 99 18.26 7.05 5.96
N ALA A 100 17.92 6.32 7.03
CA ALA A 100 16.67 5.58 7.07
C ALA A 100 15.53 6.61 7.20
N CYS A 101 14.91 7.02 6.10
CA CYS A 101 13.71 7.81 6.14
C CYS A 101 12.52 7.03 5.56
N HIS A 102 11.36 7.28 6.12
CA HIS A 102 10.12 6.68 5.69
C HIS A 102 9.07 7.79 5.53
N ALA A 103 8.46 7.85 4.38
CA ALA A 103 7.34 8.73 4.11
C ALA A 103 6.04 7.94 4.03
N ARG A 104 4.97 8.50 4.54
CA ARG A 104 3.61 7.98 4.37
C ARG A 104 2.72 9.12 3.91
N TYR A 105 1.93 8.86 2.90
CA TYR A 105 1.00 9.82 2.32
C TYR A 105 -0.43 9.29 2.44
N GLN A 106 -1.34 10.16 2.85
CA GLN A 106 -2.78 9.95 2.74
C GLN A 106 -3.34 10.99 1.77
N VAL A 107 -4.02 10.53 0.73
CA VAL A 107 -4.56 11.41 -0.31
C VAL A 107 -6.05 11.20 -0.45
N LEU A 108 -6.81 12.27 -0.22
CA LEU A 108 -8.24 12.31 -0.51
C LEU A 108 -8.47 13.07 -1.81
N ILE A 109 -9.17 12.43 -2.76
CA ILE A 109 -9.44 13.02 -4.08
C ILE A 109 -10.95 13.15 -4.31
N PRO A 110 -11.42 14.07 -5.18
CA PRO A 110 -12.83 14.13 -5.57
C PRO A 110 -13.34 12.82 -6.19
N GLU A 111 -14.56 12.40 -5.83
CA GLU A 111 -15.18 11.13 -6.29
C GLU A 111 -15.28 10.98 -7.83
N GLY A 112 -15.24 12.11 -8.56
CA GLY A 112 -15.34 12.12 -10.02
C GLY A 112 -14.06 11.83 -10.79
N ILE A 113 -12.91 11.70 -10.12
CA ILE A 113 -11.60 11.62 -10.74
C ILE A 113 -11.24 10.17 -11.09
N SER A 114 -10.74 9.96 -12.30
CA SER A 114 -10.02 8.75 -12.70
C SER A 114 -8.58 8.85 -12.24
N LEU A 115 -8.08 7.82 -11.56
CA LEU A 115 -6.78 7.84 -10.92
C LEU A 115 -5.79 6.89 -11.59
N THR A 116 -4.58 7.40 -11.83
CA THR A 116 -3.38 6.61 -12.12
C THR A 116 -2.39 6.82 -10.97
N VAL A 117 -1.83 5.75 -10.46
CA VAL A 117 -0.73 5.77 -9.46
C VAL A 117 0.49 5.12 -10.08
N GLU A 118 1.61 5.82 -10.04
CA GLU A 118 2.94 5.33 -10.40
C GLU A 118 3.77 5.31 -9.10
N GLY A 119 3.98 4.14 -8.55
CA GLY A 119 4.67 3.90 -7.28
C GLY A 119 6.00 3.19 -7.48
N GLY A 120 6.98 3.43 -6.59
CA GLY A 120 8.21 2.66 -6.49
C GLY A 120 8.05 1.48 -5.51
N ASP A 121 8.85 1.50 -4.42
CA ASP A 121 8.96 0.38 -3.46
C ASP A 121 7.92 0.40 -2.35
N GLY A 122 7.25 1.53 -2.13
CA GLY A 122 6.27 1.71 -1.07
C GLY A 122 4.95 0.98 -1.34
N ARG A 123 4.23 0.62 -0.26
CA ARG A 123 2.89 0.05 -0.38
C ARG A 123 1.89 1.08 -0.90
N VAL A 124 1.03 0.67 -1.83
CA VAL A 124 -0.10 1.46 -2.32
C VAL A 124 -1.40 0.83 -1.86
N GLU A 125 -2.18 1.57 -1.06
CA GLU A 125 -3.54 1.20 -0.64
C GLU A 125 -4.56 2.12 -1.31
N ALA A 126 -5.56 1.53 -1.99
CA ALA A 126 -6.62 2.29 -2.66
C ALA A 126 -8.00 1.73 -2.29
N THR A 127 -8.92 2.61 -1.91
CA THR A 127 -10.21 2.16 -1.38
C THR A 127 -11.39 2.93 -2.00
N ALA A 128 -12.46 2.19 -2.36
CA ALA A 128 -13.78 2.70 -2.74
C ALA A 128 -13.83 3.50 -4.06
N PHE A 129 -13.07 3.10 -5.07
CA PHE A 129 -13.06 3.76 -6.37
C PHE A 129 -14.22 3.31 -7.26
N GLY A 130 -15.04 4.30 -7.72
CA GLY A 130 -16.10 4.11 -8.71
C GLY A 130 -15.72 4.51 -10.13
N LYS A 131 -14.57 5.18 -10.31
CA LYS A 131 -13.99 5.60 -11.60
C LYS A 131 -12.81 4.69 -11.96
N PRO A 132 -12.31 4.74 -13.20
CA PRO A 132 -11.12 3.98 -13.58
C PRO A 132 -9.96 4.19 -12.61
N LEU A 133 -9.36 3.08 -12.17
CA LEU A 133 -8.20 3.06 -11.29
C LEU A 133 -7.10 2.23 -11.95
N THR A 134 -5.95 2.84 -12.13
CA THR A 134 -4.72 2.18 -12.59
C THR A 134 -3.63 2.37 -11.54
N ILE A 135 -2.99 1.30 -11.12
CA ILE A 135 -1.87 1.34 -10.18
C ILE A 135 -0.72 0.52 -10.78
N SER A 136 0.45 1.14 -10.86
CA SER A 136 1.69 0.50 -11.26
C SER A 136 2.75 0.76 -10.19
N THR A 137 3.44 -0.30 -9.74
CA THR A 137 4.55 -0.21 -8.79
C THR A 137 5.74 -1.00 -9.30
N ASP A 138 6.95 -0.67 -8.81
CA ASP A 138 8.14 -1.47 -9.09
C ASP A 138 8.17 -2.69 -8.15
N GLU A 139 8.49 -2.51 -6.87
CA GLU A 139 8.54 -3.57 -5.86
C GLU A 139 7.41 -3.47 -4.82
N GLY A 140 6.67 -2.36 -4.82
CA GLY A 140 5.63 -2.06 -3.85
C GLY A 140 4.42 -3.00 -3.94
N ALA A 141 3.95 -3.46 -2.78
CA ALA A 141 2.70 -4.21 -2.71
C ALA A 141 1.49 -3.30 -2.96
N VAL A 142 0.52 -3.78 -3.72
CA VAL A 142 -0.73 -3.06 -4.01
C VAL A 142 -1.89 -3.73 -3.31
N GLU A 143 -2.63 -2.96 -2.52
CA GLU A 143 -3.87 -3.40 -1.88
C GLU A 143 -5.04 -2.52 -2.29
N VAL A 144 -6.04 -3.12 -2.91
CA VAL A 144 -7.23 -2.41 -3.40
C VAL A 144 -8.48 -2.98 -2.78
N GLN A 145 -9.38 -2.11 -2.31
CA GLN A 145 -10.61 -2.53 -1.64
C GLN A 145 -11.84 -1.81 -2.22
N ARG A 146 -12.93 -2.57 -2.45
CA ARG A 146 -14.25 -2.04 -2.82
C ARG A 146 -14.25 -1.17 -4.07
N VAL A 147 -13.63 -1.63 -5.15
CA VAL A 147 -13.62 -0.94 -6.45
C VAL A 147 -14.75 -1.42 -7.34
N SER A 148 -15.39 -0.49 -8.04
CA SER A 148 -16.46 -0.78 -9.02
C SER A 148 -16.20 -0.21 -10.42
N GLY A 149 -15.25 0.72 -10.56
CA GLY A 149 -14.75 1.19 -11.86
C GLY A 149 -13.82 0.16 -12.53
N PRO A 150 -13.46 0.34 -13.80
CA PRO A 150 -12.39 -0.45 -14.42
C PRO A 150 -11.12 -0.44 -13.58
N LEU A 151 -10.49 -1.62 -13.40
CA LEU A 151 -9.34 -1.79 -12.53
C LEU A 151 -8.15 -2.38 -13.28
N THR A 152 -7.02 -1.70 -13.22
CA THR A 152 -5.74 -2.18 -13.75
C THR A 152 -4.68 -2.08 -12.66
N LEU A 153 -4.04 -3.21 -12.36
CA LEU A 153 -2.97 -3.31 -11.37
C LEU A 153 -1.74 -3.91 -12.04
N SER A 154 -0.57 -3.36 -11.77
CA SER A 154 0.69 -3.95 -12.22
C SER A 154 1.79 -3.75 -11.17
N SER A 155 2.70 -4.71 -11.09
CA SER A 155 3.94 -4.59 -10.29
C SER A 155 5.02 -5.43 -10.95
N GLU A 156 6.30 -5.04 -10.79
CA GLU A 156 7.38 -5.91 -11.23
C GLU A 156 7.57 -7.08 -10.23
N GLU A 157 7.63 -6.79 -8.92
CA GLU A 157 7.89 -7.82 -7.89
C GLU A 157 6.86 -7.84 -6.74
N GLY A 158 5.97 -6.86 -6.64
CA GLY A 158 5.02 -6.72 -5.53
C GLY A 158 3.80 -7.63 -5.63
N ASP A 159 3.27 -8.01 -4.47
CA ASP A 159 1.96 -8.68 -4.36
C ASP A 159 0.81 -7.74 -4.75
N LEU A 160 -0.15 -8.24 -5.52
CA LEU A 160 -1.38 -7.55 -5.90
C LEU A 160 -2.58 -8.16 -5.17
N ARG A 161 -3.26 -7.39 -4.34
CA ARG A 161 -4.47 -7.81 -3.63
C ARG A 161 -5.64 -6.89 -3.94
N ALA A 162 -6.76 -7.47 -4.37
CA ALA A 162 -7.98 -6.71 -4.64
C ALA A 162 -9.19 -7.39 -3.98
N GLY A 163 -9.76 -6.75 -2.96
CA GLY A 163 -10.90 -7.28 -2.19
C GLY A 163 -12.21 -6.55 -2.44
N GLY A 164 -13.32 -7.28 -2.43
CA GLY A 164 -14.65 -6.72 -2.60
C GLY A 164 -14.87 -6.05 -3.95
N VAL A 165 -14.31 -6.64 -5.02
CA VAL A 165 -14.31 -6.09 -6.38
C VAL A 165 -15.69 -6.23 -7.03
N ARG A 166 -16.21 -5.12 -7.55
CA ARG A 166 -17.42 -5.04 -8.40
C ARG A 166 -17.11 -4.59 -9.82
N SER A 167 -15.85 -4.45 -10.16
CA SER A 167 -15.42 -4.04 -11.49
C SER A 167 -15.87 -5.04 -12.55
N ARG A 168 -16.41 -4.53 -13.65
CA ARG A 168 -16.77 -5.38 -14.80
C ARG A 168 -15.52 -5.83 -15.57
N THR A 169 -14.45 -5.05 -15.49
CA THR A 169 -13.17 -5.36 -16.13
C THR A 169 -12.04 -5.24 -15.12
N LEU A 170 -11.18 -6.27 -15.07
CA LEU A 170 -9.97 -6.29 -14.27
C LEU A 170 -8.79 -6.78 -15.11
N ARG A 171 -7.68 -6.09 -14.97
CA ARG A 171 -6.37 -6.56 -15.41
C ARG A 171 -5.39 -6.47 -14.26
N ALA A 172 -4.70 -7.57 -13.95
CA ALA A 172 -3.69 -7.63 -12.91
C ALA A 172 -2.47 -8.39 -13.43
N ASP A 173 -1.31 -7.74 -13.43
CA ASP A 173 -0.07 -8.30 -13.96
C ASP A 173 1.06 -8.12 -12.94
N THR A 174 1.83 -9.16 -12.64
CA THR A 174 3.06 -9.05 -11.83
C THR A 174 4.13 -10.02 -12.32
N GLY A 175 5.39 -9.65 -12.19
CA GLY A 175 6.49 -10.56 -12.51
C GLY A 175 6.59 -11.70 -11.49
N SER A 176 6.94 -11.41 -10.25
CA SER A 176 7.18 -12.45 -9.24
C SER A 176 6.22 -12.44 -8.05
N GLY A 177 5.31 -11.47 -7.98
CA GLY A 177 4.34 -11.32 -6.89
C GLY A 177 3.16 -12.29 -6.96
N ARG A 178 2.43 -12.36 -5.86
CA ARG A 178 1.14 -13.09 -5.80
C ARG A 178 0.01 -12.18 -6.23
N ILE A 179 -0.99 -12.75 -6.93
CA ILE A 179 -2.24 -12.07 -7.26
C ILE A 179 -3.39 -12.73 -6.51
N ASP A 180 -4.03 -11.99 -5.60
CA ASP A 180 -5.21 -12.43 -4.87
C ASP A 180 -6.38 -11.45 -5.16
N VAL A 181 -7.43 -11.93 -5.82
CA VAL A 181 -8.59 -11.11 -6.18
C VAL A 181 -9.88 -11.76 -5.68
N SER A 182 -10.70 -11.00 -4.93
CA SER A 182 -12.02 -11.44 -4.48
C SER A 182 -13.11 -10.56 -5.10
N PHE A 183 -13.93 -11.15 -5.97
CA PHE A 183 -15.07 -10.51 -6.61
C PHE A 183 -16.35 -10.73 -5.81
N ILE A 184 -17.17 -9.69 -5.69
CA ILE A 184 -18.53 -9.78 -5.15
C ILE A 184 -19.62 -9.59 -6.22
N SER A 185 -19.20 -9.38 -7.46
CA SER A 185 -20.07 -9.41 -8.65
C SER A 185 -19.27 -10.05 -9.77
N ALA A 186 -19.90 -10.91 -10.56
CA ALA A 186 -19.23 -11.57 -11.69
C ALA A 186 -18.68 -10.52 -12.66
N PRO A 187 -17.37 -10.55 -12.98
CA PRO A 187 -16.79 -9.66 -13.98
C PRO A 187 -17.22 -10.06 -15.41
N ASP A 188 -17.22 -9.12 -16.33
CA ASP A 188 -17.36 -9.42 -17.75
C ASP A 188 -16.05 -9.94 -18.35
N ASP A 189 -14.92 -9.34 -17.94
CA ASP A 189 -13.57 -9.74 -18.38
C ASP A 189 -12.59 -9.54 -17.21
N ALA A 190 -11.96 -10.60 -16.76
CA ALA A 190 -10.88 -10.55 -15.79
C ALA A 190 -9.65 -11.27 -16.34
N ARG A 191 -8.53 -10.57 -16.39
CA ARG A 191 -7.24 -11.12 -16.81
C ARG A 191 -6.21 -10.95 -15.73
N VAL A 192 -5.57 -12.05 -15.35
CA VAL A 192 -4.45 -12.07 -14.40
C VAL A 192 -3.26 -12.81 -14.99
N THR A 193 -2.08 -12.21 -14.83
CA THR A 193 -0.83 -12.77 -15.34
C THR A 193 0.27 -12.62 -14.29
N THR A 194 1.00 -13.68 -14.02
CA THR A 194 2.21 -13.62 -13.18
C THR A 194 3.26 -14.57 -13.74
N GLU A 195 4.53 -14.18 -13.71
CA GLU A 195 5.59 -15.07 -14.21
C GLU A 195 5.90 -16.17 -13.17
N GLU A 196 6.23 -15.84 -11.93
CA GLU A 196 6.66 -16.79 -10.91
C GLU A 196 5.71 -16.89 -9.69
N GLY A 197 4.64 -16.10 -9.65
CA GLY A 197 3.72 -16.03 -8.52
C GLY A 197 2.53 -16.99 -8.61
N ASN A 198 1.77 -17.07 -7.53
CA ASN A 198 0.48 -17.74 -7.53
C ASN A 198 -0.64 -16.72 -7.84
N ALA A 199 -1.68 -17.17 -8.54
CA ALA A 199 -2.88 -16.39 -8.78
C ALA A 199 -4.11 -17.08 -8.14
N THR A 200 -4.86 -16.35 -7.31
CA THR A 200 -6.11 -16.81 -6.72
C THR A 200 -7.23 -15.83 -7.06
N LEU A 201 -8.29 -16.33 -7.70
CA LEU A 201 -9.50 -15.58 -7.95
C LEU A 201 -10.67 -16.23 -7.22
N GLU A 202 -11.26 -15.49 -6.29
CA GLU A 202 -12.51 -15.85 -5.64
C GLU A 202 -13.66 -15.21 -6.44
N LEU A 203 -14.55 -16.05 -6.98
CA LEU A 203 -15.54 -15.65 -7.95
C LEU A 203 -16.97 -15.95 -7.44
N PRO A 204 -17.94 -15.03 -7.64
CA PRO A 204 -19.34 -15.29 -7.31
C PRO A 204 -19.93 -16.46 -8.07
N ASP A 205 -21.09 -16.94 -7.61
CA ASP A 205 -21.86 -17.99 -8.25
C ASP A 205 -22.36 -17.53 -9.64
N ALA A 206 -21.68 -17.99 -10.68
CA ALA A 206 -21.97 -17.75 -12.10
C ALA A 206 -21.21 -18.78 -12.95
N ALA A 207 -21.62 -18.95 -14.20
CA ALA A 207 -20.84 -19.72 -15.17
C ALA A 207 -19.80 -18.81 -15.84
N TYR A 208 -18.61 -19.32 -16.07
CA TYR A 208 -17.46 -18.57 -16.62
C TYR A 208 -16.88 -19.26 -17.86
N ASP A 209 -16.48 -18.47 -18.86
CA ASP A 209 -15.60 -18.89 -19.93
C ASP A 209 -14.16 -18.73 -19.42
N VAL A 210 -13.52 -19.86 -19.12
CA VAL A 210 -12.23 -19.91 -18.41
C VAL A 210 -11.12 -20.35 -19.36
N ASP A 211 -10.09 -19.49 -19.49
CA ASP A 211 -8.80 -19.81 -20.12
C ASP A 211 -7.72 -19.70 -19.04
N ALA A 212 -7.34 -20.81 -18.44
CA ALA A 212 -6.36 -20.86 -17.37
C ALA A 212 -5.20 -21.78 -17.74
N SER A 213 -3.99 -21.25 -17.78
CA SER A 213 -2.78 -21.97 -18.16
C SER A 213 -1.60 -21.63 -17.26
N GLY A 214 -0.77 -22.61 -16.95
CA GLY A 214 0.40 -22.37 -16.12
C GLY A 214 1.36 -23.54 -16.03
N GLY A 215 2.61 -23.25 -15.62
CA GLY A 215 3.62 -24.28 -15.36
C GLY A 215 3.39 -25.09 -14.09
N GLY A 216 2.52 -24.59 -13.18
CA GLY A 216 2.13 -25.28 -11.95
C GLY A 216 0.72 -25.90 -12.00
N GLU A 217 0.15 -26.12 -10.81
CA GLU A 217 -1.19 -26.69 -10.69
C GLU A 217 -2.27 -25.64 -11.01
N VAL A 218 -3.24 -26.01 -11.87
CA VAL A 218 -4.43 -25.23 -12.14
C VAL A 218 -5.63 -25.90 -11.48
N VAL A 219 -6.28 -25.20 -10.56
CA VAL A 219 -7.48 -25.65 -9.84
C VAL A 219 -8.64 -24.75 -10.22
N THR A 220 -9.70 -25.35 -10.80
CA THR A 220 -10.93 -24.62 -11.17
C THR A 220 -12.11 -25.30 -10.46
N GLU A 221 -12.70 -24.61 -9.48
CA GLU A 221 -13.82 -25.06 -8.67
C GLU A 221 -15.13 -24.30 -8.97
N VAL A 222 -15.08 -23.37 -9.95
CA VAL A 222 -16.24 -22.61 -10.41
C VAL A 222 -16.93 -23.30 -11.60
N ASP A 223 -18.20 -22.99 -11.84
CA ASP A 223 -18.93 -23.49 -13.01
C ASP A 223 -18.36 -22.90 -14.31
N THR A 224 -18.07 -23.75 -15.30
CA THR A 224 -17.43 -23.34 -16.55
C THR A 224 -18.31 -23.61 -17.77
N HIS A 225 -18.41 -22.61 -18.67
CA HIS A 225 -19.16 -22.71 -19.90
C HIS A 225 -18.51 -21.85 -21.01
N GLU A 226 -18.09 -22.46 -22.12
CA GLU A 226 -17.31 -21.84 -23.20
C GLU A 226 -17.99 -20.59 -23.84
N ASP A 227 -19.33 -20.51 -23.82
CA ASP A 227 -20.08 -19.39 -24.40
C ASP A 227 -20.50 -18.36 -23.32
N SER A 228 -19.95 -18.42 -22.10
CA SER A 228 -20.31 -17.47 -21.06
C SER A 228 -19.88 -16.03 -21.41
N PRO A 229 -20.74 -15.02 -21.11
CA PRO A 229 -20.34 -13.63 -21.22
C PRO A 229 -19.29 -13.19 -20.19
N HIS A 230 -19.03 -14.02 -19.17
CA HIS A 230 -18.08 -13.78 -18.10
C HIS A 230 -16.75 -14.49 -18.41
N LYS A 231 -15.76 -13.73 -18.84
CA LYS A 231 -14.47 -14.27 -19.29
C LYS A 231 -13.40 -14.14 -18.21
N ILE A 232 -12.73 -15.25 -17.92
CA ILE A 232 -11.60 -15.29 -16.99
C ILE A 232 -10.38 -15.83 -17.75
N ALA A 233 -9.34 -15.02 -17.85
CA ALA A 233 -8.04 -15.46 -18.35
C ALA A 233 -7.03 -15.39 -17.21
N ALA A 234 -6.37 -16.52 -16.89
CA ALA A 234 -5.36 -16.61 -15.84
C ALA A 234 -4.13 -17.33 -16.34
N GLU A 235 -2.96 -16.71 -16.23
CA GLU A 235 -1.70 -17.25 -16.73
C GLU A 235 -0.58 -17.13 -15.70
N THR A 236 0.23 -18.18 -15.55
CA THR A 236 1.47 -18.14 -14.76
C THR A 236 2.51 -19.09 -15.37
N ASP A 237 3.78 -18.66 -15.42
CA ASP A 237 4.84 -19.51 -15.93
C ASP A 237 5.32 -20.55 -14.90
N GLY A 238 5.33 -20.22 -13.61
CA GLY A 238 5.90 -21.07 -12.58
C GLY A 238 5.01 -21.33 -11.35
N GLY A 239 3.87 -20.63 -11.21
CA GLY A 239 3.02 -20.67 -10.02
C GLY A 239 1.80 -21.57 -10.14
N ARG A 240 0.92 -21.47 -9.14
CA ARG A 240 -0.38 -22.15 -9.10
C ARG A 240 -1.50 -21.15 -9.41
N ILE A 241 -2.50 -21.62 -10.17
CA ILE A 241 -3.74 -20.87 -10.40
C ILE A 241 -4.88 -21.55 -9.62
N ARG A 242 -5.66 -20.74 -8.91
CA ARG A 242 -6.88 -21.18 -8.24
C ARG A 242 -8.05 -20.28 -8.61
N LEU A 243 -9.08 -20.85 -9.19
CA LEU A 243 -10.37 -20.21 -9.45
C LEU A 243 -11.40 -20.89 -8.56
N VAL A 244 -11.81 -20.20 -7.50
CA VAL A 244 -12.65 -20.80 -6.44
C VAL A 244 -13.90 -19.95 -6.19
N PRO A 245 -15.00 -20.55 -5.71
CA PRO A 245 -16.16 -19.75 -5.32
C PRO A 245 -15.82 -18.84 -4.13
N VAL A 246 -16.43 -17.65 -4.11
CA VAL A 246 -16.41 -16.78 -2.93
C VAL A 246 -17.29 -17.39 -1.83
N ASP A 247 -16.78 -17.42 -0.59
CA ASP A 247 -17.50 -17.94 0.58
C ASP A 247 -18.65 -17.00 1.04
#